data_b507301843d8e2726be1901aaf49ada8
#
_entry.id   b507301843d8e2726be1901aaf49ada8
#
_cell.length_a   1.000
_cell.length_b   1.000
_cell.length_c   1.000
_cell.angle_alpha   90.00
_cell.angle_beta   90.00
_cell.angle_gamma   90.00
#
_symmetry.space_group_name_H-M   'P 1'
#
loop_
_entity.id
_entity.type
_entity.pdbx_description
1 polymer ?
#
loop_
_entity_poly.entity_id
_entity_poly.type
_entity_poly.pdbx_seq_one_letter_code
_entity_poly.pdbx_strand_id
1 'polypeptide(L)'
;MIFVTGGAGFIGANFVLDWLAHVNEPVVNIDKLTYAGNLENLASLNGDARHVFVQADIGDSAKLAQLLAQHQPRAVVNFAAESHVDRSIHGPEDFIQTNVVGTFRLLEAVRAYWHGLQGEAKSGFRFLHVSTDEVYGTLAPTDPAFTEEHNYEPNSPYSASKAASDHLVRAWHHTYGLPVLTTNCSNNYGPLHFPEKLIPLVIVNALAGKPLPIYGDGMQVRDWLYVRDHCSAIRRVLEAGQLGETYNVGGWNEKANIDIVKTVCSLLDELRPRADGKAYAEQITYVTDRPGHDRRYAIDARKLERELGWKPAETFETGIRKTVQWYLANPEWVAHVQSGAYRDWVQKQYTDEASA
;
A
#
# COMPACT_ATOMS: atom_id res chain seq x y z
N MET A 1 -3.64 9.31 21.02
CA MET A 1 -4.23 9.53 19.68
C MET A 1 -3.13 9.53 18.64
N ILE A 2 -3.37 8.93 17.47
CA ILE A 2 -2.47 8.98 16.33
C ILE A 2 -3.15 9.63 15.12
N PHE A 3 -2.36 10.20 14.21
CA PHE A 3 -2.78 10.60 12.88
C PHE A 3 -2.44 9.50 11.87
N VAL A 4 -3.36 9.21 10.98
CA VAL A 4 -3.17 8.32 9.84
C VAL A 4 -3.53 9.10 8.58
N THR A 5 -2.59 9.31 7.67
CA THR A 5 -2.84 9.92 6.37
C THR A 5 -3.03 8.84 5.32
N GLY A 6 -3.92 9.04 4.35
CA GLY A 6 -4.25 8.01 3.35
C GLY A 6 -5.04 6.83 3.93
N GLY A 7 -5.75 7.06 5.05
CA GLY A 7 -6.43 6.01 5.79
C GLY A 7 -7.78 5.57 5.21
N ALA A 8 -8.24 6.14 4.09
CA ALA A 8 -9.38 5.62 3.32
C ALA A 8 -8.93 4.73 2.13
N GLY A 9 -7.62 4.65 1.85
CA GLY A 9 -7.02 3.77 0.86
C GLY A 9 -6.91 2.32 1.34
N PHE A 10 -6.39 1.43 0.49
CA PHE A 10 -6.29 0.00 0.76
C PHE A 10 -5.54 -0.35 2.06
N ILE A 11 -4.24 0.00 2.14
CA ILE A 11 -3.42 -0.36 3.30
C ILE A 11 -3.82 0.49 4.50
N GLY A 12 -4.03 1.80 4.31
CA GLY A 12 -4.41 2.71 5.38
C GLY A 12 -5.72 2.34 6.07
N ALA A 13 -6.76 1.93 5.32
CA ALA A 13 -8.02 1.49 5.90
C ALA A 13 -7.87 0.19 6.70
N ASN A 14 -7.14 -0.80 6.17
CA ASN A 14 -6.82 -2.01 6.92
C ASN A 14 -6.03 -1.69 8.20
N PHE A 15 -5.11 -0.72 8.15
CA PHE A 15 -4.36 -0.30 9.33
C PHE A 15 -5.24 0.40 10.37
N VAL A 16 -6.14 1.29 9.97
CA VAL A 16 -7.10 1.95 10.89
C VAL A 16 -7.99 0.91 11.58
N LEU A 17 -8.50 -0.07 10.81
CA LEU A 17 -9.31 -1.17 11.35
C LEU A 17 -8.49 -2.05 12.32
N ASP A 18 -7.26 -2.43 11.94
CA ASP A 18 -6.36 -3.21 12.80
C ASP A 18 -6.00 -2.45 14.08
N TRP A 19 -5.67 -1.17 13.96
CA TRP A 19 -5.31 -0.32 15.10
C TRP A 19 -6.44 -0.26 16.13
N LEU A 20 -7.65 0.07 15.70
CA LEU A 20 -8.81 0.20 16.59
C LEU A 20 -9.28 -1.15 17.14
N ALA A 21 -8.96 -2.26 16.49
CA ALA A 21 -9.26 -3.60 17.00
C ALA A 21 -8.27 -4.06 18.09
N HIS A 22 -7.00 -3.62 18.04
CA HIS A 22 -5.94 -4.10 18.93
C HIS A 22 -5.48 -3.04 19.94
N VAL A 23 -5.64 -1.75 19.62
CA VAL A 23 -5.18 -0.65 20.45
C VAL A 23 -6.35 0.26 20.80
N ASN A 24 -6.61 0.48 22.08
CA ASN A 24 -7.68 1.38 22.52
C ASN A 24 -7.23 2.85 22.48
N GLU A 25 -6.76 3.29 21.32
CA GLU A 25 -6.26 4.65 21.10
C GLU A 25 -6.94 5.27 19.87
N PRO A 26 -7.53 6.48 20.00
CA PRO A 26 -8.22 7.14 18.89
C PRO A 26 -7.32 7.44 17.70
N VAL A 27 -7.93 7.46 16.51
CA VAL A 27 -7.30 7.79 15.23
C VAL A 27 -7.98 9.00 14.62
N VAL A 28 -7.20 9.99 14.19
CA VAL A 28 -7.64 10.99 13.21
C VAL A 28 -7.15 10.52 11.84
N ASN A 29 -8.08 10.15 11.00
CA ASN A 29 -7.87 9.66 9.66
C ASN A 29 -7.99 10.81 8.66
N ILE A 30 -6.89 11.16 8.00
CA ILE A 30 -6.79 12.27 7.05
C ILE A 30 -6.64 11.67 5.65
N ASP A 31 -7.59 11.93 4.77
CA ASP A 31 -7.55 11.45 3.39
C ASP A 31 -8.13 12.49 2.44
N LYS A 32 -7.51 12.62 1.26
CA LYS A 32 -7.97 13.55 0.22
C LYS A 32 -9.18 13.02 -0.54
N LEU A 33 -9.44 11.70 -0.47
CA LEU A 33 -10.44 10.96 -1.22
C LEU A 33 -10.24 11.10 -2.74
N THR A 34 -9.06 10.72 -3.19
CA THR A 34 -8.80 10.52 -4.62
C THR A 34 -9.51 9.24 -5.11
N TYR A 35 -9.27 8.83 -6.34
CA TYR A 35 -9.93 7.67 -6.94
C TYR A 35 -9.81 6.35 -6.12
N ALA A 36 -8.73 6.18 -5.36
CA ALA A 36 -8.47 4.99 -4.54
C ALA A 36 -8.89 5.15 -3.07
N GLY A 37 -9.26 6.36 -2.65
CA GLY A 37 -9.80 6.64 -1.31
C GLY A 37 -11.29 6.32 -1.26
N ASN A 38 -11.68 5.35 -0.42
CA ASN A 38 -13.07 4.92 -0.30
C ASN A 38 -13.49 4.81 1.16
N LEU A 39 -14.43 5.66 1.60
CA LEU A 39 -14.94 5.64 2.98
C LEU A 39 -15.75 4.38 3.32
N GLU A 40 -16.27 3.65 2.32
CA GLU A 40 -16.93 2.36 2.56
C GLU A 40 -15.98 1.33 3.17
N ASN A 41 -14.66 1.48 2.95
CA ASN A 41 -13.64 0.67 3.59
C ASN A 41 -13.71 0.73 5.13
N LEU A 42 -14.23 1.82 5.66
CA LEU A 42 -14.32 2.12 7.08
C LEU A 42 -15.77 2.17 7.60
N ALA A 43 -16.74 1.65 6.83
CA ALA A 43 -18.16 1.70 7.19
C ALA A 43 -18.45 1.04 8.55
N SER A 44 -17.68 0.03 8.95
CA SER A 44 -17.79 -0.62 10.27
C SER A 44 -17.41 0.30 11.44
N LEU A 45 -16.77 1.44 11.19
CA LEU A 45 -16.40 2.44 12.19
C LEU A 45 -17.41 3.60 12.28
N ASN A 46 -18.53 3.53 11.55
CA ASN A 46 -19.57 4.54 11.64
C ASN A 46 -20.13 4.60 13.06
N GLY A 47 -20.00 5.77 13.70
CA GLY A 47 -20.41 5.97 15.09
C GLY A 47 -19.37 5.58 16.15
N ASP A 48 -18.22 5.05 15.78
CA ASP A 48 -17.11 4.83 16.74
C ASP A 48 -16.42 6.17 17.04
N ALA A 49 -16.57 6.67 18.27
CA ALA A 49 -15.98 7.93 18.71
C ALA A 49 -14.44 7.95 18.69
N ARG A 50 -13.79 6.79 18.56
CA ARG A 50 -12.34 6.67 18.42
C ARG A 50 -11.84 6.94 17.01
N HIS A 51 -12.73 6.99 16.00
CA HIS A 51 -12.39 7.26 14.60
C HIS A 51 -12.94 8.63 14.19
N VAL A 52 -12.03 9.57 13.92
CA VAL A 52 -12.36 10.89 13.41
C VAL A 52 -11.83 10.98 11.96
N PHE A 53 -12.74 11.10 11.00
CA PHE A 53 -12.37 11.31 9.60
C PHE A 53 -12.28 12.81 9.27
N VAL A 54 -11.23 13.20 8.57
CA VAL A 54 -11.02 14.55 8.05
C VAL A 54 -10.62 14.47 6.58
N GLN A 55 -11.44 15.04 5.71
CA GLN A 55 -11.06 15.18 4.31
C GLN A 55 -10.06 16.34 4.15
N ALA A 56 -8.80 16.01 3.85
CA ALA A 56 -7.74 16.99 3.62
C ALA A 56 -6.58 16.39 2.80
N ASP A 57 -5.87 17.28 2.11
CA ASP A 57 -4.64 16.97 1.38
C ASP A 57 -3.42 17.11 2.31
N ILE A 58 -2.49 16.17 2.29
CA ILE A 58 -1.21 16.28 3.00
C ILE A 58 -0.35 17.46 2.51
N GLY A 59 -0.67 17.99 1.33
CA GLY A 59 -0.09 19.21 0.77
C GLY A 59 -0.66 20.52 1.37
N ASP A 60 -1.75 20.48 2.13
CA ASP A 60 -2.34 21.67 2.78
C ASP A 60 -1.71 21.91 4.15
N SER A 61 -0.60 22.65 4.15
CA SER A 61 0.17 22.95 5.38
C SER A 61 -0.66 23.69 6.43
N ALA A 62 -1.59 24.57 6.03
CA ALA A 62 -2.42 25.32 6.97
C ALA A 62 -3.41 24.41 7.69
N LYS A 63 -4.07 23.53 6.93
CA LYS A 63 -5.00 22.54 7.47
C LYS A 63 -4.29 21.54 8.39
N LEU A 64 -3.12 21.04 7.98
CA LEU A 64 -2.30 20.16 8.81
C LEU A 64 -1.89 20.81 10.12
N ALA A 65 -1.42 22.06 10.10
CA ALA A 65 -1.06 22.80 11.32
C ALA A 65 -2.24 22.96 12.27
N GLN A 66 -3.42 23.30 11.73
CA GLN A 66 -4.68 23.36 12.50
C GLN A 66 -5.00 22.03 13.18
N LEU A 67 -4.97 20.91 12.41
CA LEU A 67 -5.32 19.59 12.92
C LEU A 67 -4.33 19.11 13.99
N LEU A 68 -3.02 19.30 13.77
CA LEU A 68 -1.97 18.95 14.73
C LEU A 68 -2.15 19.71 16.06
N ALA A 69 -2.44 21.04 16.00
CA ALA A 69 -2.70 21.84 17.19
C ALA A 69 -3.98 21.41 17.92
N GLN A 70 -5.04 21.09 17.19
CA GLN A 70 -6.35 20.70 17.73
C GLN A 70 -6.30 19.35 18.42
N HIS A 71 -5.68 18.35 17.79
CA HIS A 71 -5.79 16.96 18.20
C HIS A 71 -4.56 16.44 18.97
N GLN A 72 -3.43 17.13 18.89
CA GLN A 72 -2.18 16.83 19.60
C GLN A 72 -1.76 15.34 19.52
N PRO A 73 -1.58 14.76 18.31
CA PRO A 73 -1.25 13.35 18.17
C PRO A 73 0.15 13.05 18.73
N ARG A 74 0.30 11.86 19.33
CA ARG A 74 1.63 11.33 19.71
C ARG A 74 2.40 10.72 18.55
N ALA A 75 1.72 10.43 17.45
CA ALA A 75 2.37 9.87 16.26
C ALA A 75 1.59 10.23 14.98
N VAL A 76 2.34 10.22 13.87
CA VAL A 76 1.79 10.34 12.51
C VAL A 76 2.25 9.12 11.72
N VAL A 77 1.32 8.41 11.08
CA VAL A 77 1.59 7.29 10.15
C VAL A 77 1.17 7.73 8.76
N ASN A 78 2.14 7.87 7.87
CA ASN A 78 1.93 8.41 6.52
C ASN A 78 1.78 7.29 5.49
N PHE A 79 0.53 6.99 5.09
CA PHE A 79 0.22 6.13 3.94
C PHE A 79 -0.15 6.94 2.69
N ALA A 80 -0.43 8.24 2.81
CA ALA A 80 -0.88 9.07 1.70
C ALA A 80 0.16 9.09 0.58
N ALA A 81 -0.21 8.55 -0.58
CA ALA A 81 0.63 8.48 -1.77
C ALA A 81 -0.22 8.17 -3.00
N GLU A 82 0.20 8.66 -4.17
CA GLU A 82 -0.16 8.05 -5.44
C GLU A 82 0.67 6.77 -5.61
N SER A 83 0.04 5.63 -6.00
CA SER A 83 0.67 4.30 -5.87
C SER A 83 0.53 3.38 -7.08
N HIS A 84 -0.10 3.82 -8.18
CA HIS A 84 -0.29 2.97 -9.35
C HIS A 84 0.79 3.22 -10.40
N VAL A 85 1.69 2.24 -10.60
CA VAL A 85 2.86 2.39 -11.50
C VAL A 85 2.45 2.80 -12.90
N ASP A 86 1.44 2.12 -13.52
CA ASP A 86 1.01 2.43 -14.88
C ASP A 86 0.47 3.86 -15.00
N ARG A 87 -0.27 4.35 -13.98
CA ARG A 87 -0.69 5.75 -13.94
C ARG A 87 0.51 6.71 -13.86
N SER A 88 1.59 6.32 -13.17
CA SER A 88 2.79 7.15 -13.07
C SER A 88 3.51 7.30 -14.41
N ILE A 89 3.40 6.31 -15.30
CA ILE A 89 3.98 6.36 -16.65
C ILE A 89 3.24 7.37 -17.52
N HIS A 90 1.91 7.41 -17.40
CA HIS A 90 1.06 8.30 -18.21
C HIS A 90 0.93 9.73 -17.64
N GLY A 91 1.00 9.88 -16.31
CA GLY A 91 0.83 11.17 -15.62
C GLY A 91 1.75 11.27 -14.38
N PRO A 92 3.05 11.46 -14.55
CA PRO A 92 4.01 11.46 -13.44
C PRO A 92 3.87 12.67 -12.50
N GLU A 93 3.26 13.77 -12.93
CA GLU A 93 3.15 14.99 -12.16
C GLU A 93 2.42 14.79 -10.83
N ASP A 94 1.30 14.07 -10.82
CA ASP A 94 0.51 13.79 -9.63
C ASP A 94 1.34 13.04 -8.57
N PHE A 95 2.24 12.15 -9.03
CA PHE A 95 3.15 11.40 -8.16
C PHE A 95 4.21 12.32 -7.52
N ILE A 96 4.75 13.25 -8.27
CA ILE A 96 5.70 14.25 -7.73
C ILE A 96 4.97 15.17 -6.74
N GLN A 97 3.78 15.69 -7.11
CA GLN A 97 3.04 16.59 -6.24
C GLN A 97 2.60 15.91 -4.93
N THR A 98 2.09 14.69 -5.00
CA THR A 98 1.62 13.99 -3.80
C THR A 98 2.77 13.38 -3.01
N ASN A 99 3.61 12.55 -3.66
CA ASN A 99 4.59 11.75 -2.94
C ASN A 99 5.81 12.57 -2.48
N VAL A 100 6.24 13.56 -3.25
CA VAL A 100 7.41 14.37 -2.92
C VAL A 100 6.99 15.67 -2.22
N VAL A 101 6.23 16.53 -2.91
CA VAL A 101 5.85 17.85 -2.40
C VAL A 101 4.89 17.72 -1.22
N GLY A 102 3.90 16.81 -1.30
CA GLY A 102 2.96 16.54 -0.21
C GLY A 102 3.68 16.00 1.03
N THR A 103 4.59 15.03 0.88
CA THR A 103 5.40 14.52 2.00
C THR A 103 6.30 15.61 2.59
N PHE A 104 6.93 16.44 1.77
CA PHE A 104 7.69 17.60 2.25
C PHE A 104 6.85 18.53 3.13
N ARG A 105 5.65 18.90 2.68
CA ARG A 105 4.75 19.79 3.44
C ARG A 105 4.26 19.15 4.72
N LEU A 106 3.95 17.87 4.71
CA LEU A 106 3.59 17.10 5.90
C LEU A 106 4.74 17.08 6.91
N LEU A 107 5.97 16.80 6.45
CA LEU A 107 7.17 16.81 7.30
C LEU A 107 7.40 18.18 7.95
N GLU A 108 7.23 19.30 7.22
CA GLU A 108 7.37 20.64 7.77
C GLU A 108 6.30 20.96 8.82
N ALA A 109 5.04 20.60 8.57
CA ALA A 109 3.97 20.79 9.55
C ALA A 109 4.22 19.96 10.82
N VAL A 110 4.62 18.69 10.66
CA VAL A 110 4.95 17.79 11.77
C VAL A 110 6.19 18.27 12.54
N ARG A 111 7.22 18.73 11.85
CA ARG A 111 8.42 19.29 12.48
C ARG A 111 8.09 20.51 13.33
N ALA A 112 7.30 21.44 12.79
CA ALA A 112 6.88 22.64 13.54
C ALA A 112 6.08 22.27 14.80
N TYR A 113 5.14 21.33 14.68
CA TYR A 113 4.37 20.79 15.79
C TYR A 113 5.29 20.13 16.85
N TRP A 114 6.15 19.20 16.43
CA TRP A 114 7.07 18.47 17.32
C TRP A 114 8.05 19.42 18.04
N HIS A 115 8.53 20.45 17.40
CA HIS A 115 9.38 21.46 18.06
C HIS A 115 8.68 22.17 19.23
N GLY A 116 7.37 22.37 19.13
CA GLY A 116 6.56 22.96 20.21
C GLY A 116 6.30 22.02 21.40
N LEU A 117 6.47 20.70 21.22
CA LEU A 117 6.25 19.72 22.29
C LEU A 117 7.36 19.78 23.35
N GLN A 118 7.02 19.38 24.58
CA GLN A 118 7.94 19.32 25.73
C GLN A 118 7.85 17.97 26.42
N GLY A 119 8.89 17.63 27.19
CA GLY A 119 8.92 16.44 28.08
C GLY A 119 8.61 15.14 27.34
N GLU A 120 7.79 14.31 27.97
CA GLU A 120 7.40 12.99 27.44
C GLU A 120 6.63 13.05 26.12
N ALA A 121 5.81 14.10 25.90
CA ALA A 121 5.12 14.26 24.64
C ALA A 121 6.10 14.41 23.47
N LYS A 122 7.21 15.13 23.69
CA LYS A 122 8.25 15.32 22.67
C LYS A 122 9.09 14.05 22.46
N SER A 123 9.57 13.42 23.51
CA SER A 123 10.40 12.21 23.44
C SER A 123 9.61 10.98 22.96
N GLY A 124 8.31 10.92 23.27
CA GLY A 124 7.40 9.86 22.85
C GLY A 124 6.85 10.01 21.44
N PHE A 125 7.03 11.17 20.78
CA PHE A 125 6.50 11.40 19.44
C PHE A 125 7.19 10.50 18.39
N ARG A 126 6.43 10.07 17.38
CA ARG A 126 6.92 9.25 16.24
C ARG A 126 6.29 9.71 14.92
N PHE A 127 7.09 9.76 13.87
CA PHE A 127 6.62 9.88 12.48
C PHE A 127 7.02 8.63 11.73
N LEU A 128 6.05 7.84 11.26
CA LEU A 128 6.30 6.65 10.47
C LEU A 128 5.87 6.87 9.02
N HIS A 129 6.80 6.67 8.09
CA HIS A 129 6.59 6.75 6.66
C HIS A 129 6.50 5.35 6.05
N VAL A 130 5.39 5.07 5.35
CA VAL A 130 5.19 3.81 4.65
C VAL A 130 5.63 3.94 3.21
N SER A 131 6.65 3.17 2.81
CA SER A 131 7.24 3.14 1.48
C SER A 131 7.14 1.74 0.84
N THR A 132 7.93 1.47 -0.17
CA THR A 132 7.86 0.28 -1.01
C THR A 132 9.26 -0.28 -1.31
N ASP A 133 9.36 -1.58 -1.55
CA ASP A 133 10.58 -2.24 -2.03
C ASP A 133 10.97 -1.83 -3.46
N GLU A 134 10.03 -1.26 -4.24
CA GLU A 134 10.29 -0.78 -5.59
C GLU A 134 11.35 0.34 -5.65
N VAL A 135 11.66 0.98 -4.52
CA VAL A 135 12.74 1.97 -4.43
C VAL A 135 14.14 1.38 -4.63
N TYR A 136 14.31 0.07 -4.39
CA TYR A 136 15.59 -0.62 -4.55
C TYR A 136 15.92 -0.97 -6.01
N GLY A 137 14.93 -0.96 -6.91
CA GLY A 137 15.10 -1.32 -8.31
C GLY A 137 14.80 -2.79 -8.59
N THR A 138 15.49 -3.41 -9.57
CA THR A 138 15.23 -4.77 -10.02
C THR A 138 16.34 -5.74 -9.62
N LEU A 139 15.97 -7.00 -9.33
CA LEU A 139 16.89 -8.10 -9.09
C LEU A 139 17.00 -9.03 -10.31
N ALA A 140 18.20 -9.55 -10.55
CA ALA A 140 18.35 -10.72 -11.40
C ALA A 140 17.75 -11.98 -10.72
N PRO A 141 17.45 -13.05 -11.47
CA PRO A 141 16.79 -14.23 -10.91
C PRO A 141 17.50 -14.88 -9.72
N THR A 142 18.81 -14.76 -9.64
CA THR A 142 19.67 -15.39 -8.62
C THR A 142 20.22 -14.43 -7.57
N ASP A 143 19.91 -13.13 -7.69
CA ASP A 143 20.42 -12.15 -6.73
C ASP A 143 19.80 -12.39 -5.33
N PRO A 144 20.54 -12.04 -4.26
CA PRO A 144 19.96 -12.04 -2.92
C PRO A 144 18.81 -11.02 -2.82
N ALA A 145 17.87 -11.25 -1.92
CA ALA A 145 16.79 -10.31 -1.64
C ALA A 145 17.35 -8.98 -1.09
N PHE A 146 16.64 -7.88 -1.36
CA PHE A 146 17.01 -6.55 -0.89
C PHE A 146 17.00 -6.46 0.64
N THR A 147 18.11 -6.02 1.20
CA THR A 147 18.20 -5.57 2.59
C THR A 147 18.07 -4.04 2.67
N GLU A 148 17.95 -3.51 3.87
CA GLU A 148 17.88 -2.06 4.11
C GLU A 148 19.19 -1.32 3.77
N GLU A 149 20.28 -2.04 3.52
CA GLU A 149 21.58 -1.50 3.13
C GLU A 149 21.75 -1.32 1.62
N HIS A 150 20.83 -1.85 0.81
CA HIS A 150 20.88 -1.68 -0.65
C HIS A 150 20.63 -0.22 -1.06
N ASN A 151 21.36 0.21 -2.08
CA ASN A 151 21.14 1.52 -2.69
C ASN A 151 19.75 1.57 -3.36
N TYR A 152 19.19 2.75 -3.42
CA TYR A 152 17.95 2.98 -4.18
C TYR A 152 18.28 3.19 -5.66
N GLU A 153 17.65 2.38 -6.53
CA GLU A 153 17.80 2.40 -7.99
C GLU A 153 16.42 2.30 -8.69
N PRO A 154 15.49 3.21 -8.37
CA PRO A 154 14.10 3.13 -8.84
C PRO A 154 13.98 3.28 -10.35
N ASN A 155 13.15 2.44 -11.02
CA ASN A 155 13.01 2.38 -12.46
C ASN A 155 11.69 2.98 -13.01
N SER A 156 10.76 3.39 -12.14
CA SER A 156 9.50 4.01 -12.56
C SER A 156 9.32 5.39 -11.93
N PRO A 157 8.48 6.28 -12.52
CA PRO A 157 8.16 7.56 -11.89
C PRO A 157 7.56 7.41 -10.48
N TYR A 158 6.73 6.37 -10.25
CA TYR A 158 6.21 6.02 -8.93
C TYR A 158 7.36 5.71 -7.95
N SER A 159 8.18 4.71 -8.27
CA SER A 159 9.26 4.29 -7.36
C SER A 159 10.29 5.39 -7.13
N ALA A 160 10.58 6.23 -8.16
CA ALA A 160 11.45 7.40 -8.02
C ALA A 160 10.84 8.45 -7.06
N SER A 161 9.52 8.69 -7.14
CA SER A 161 8.85 9.62 -6.23
C SER A 161 8.82 9.10 -4.78
N LYS A 162 8.69 7.78 -4.60
CA LYS A 162 8.78 7.14 -3.25
C LYS A 162 10.20 7.20 -2.71
N ALA A 163 11.22 6.90 -3.51
CA ALA A 163 12.62 7.05 -3.13
C ALA A 163 12.95 8.49 -2.71
N ALA A 164 12.43 9.48 -3.44
CA ALA A 164 12.61 10.90 -3.08
C ALA A 164 11.95 11.21 -1.74
N SER A 165 10.74 10.72 -1.46
CA SER A 165 10.08 10.93 -0.16
C SER A 165 10.83 10.24 0.99
N ASP A 166 11.36 9.04 0.80
CA ASP A 166 12.19 8.34 1.79
C ASP A 166 13.45 9.14 2.14
N HIS A 167 14.11 9.70 1.12
CA HIS A 167 15.26 10.59 1.32
C HIS A 167 14.90 11.88 2.06
N LEU A 168 13.72 12.46 1.83
CA LEU A 168 13.24 13.60 2.61
C LEU A 168 13.02 13.22 4.09
N VAL A 169 12.35 12.11 4.36
CA VAL A 169 12.13 11.60 5.72
C VAL A 169 13.46 11.40 6.45
N ARG A 170 14.40 10.73 5.80
CA ARG A 170 15.76 10.54 6.32
C ARG A 170 16.47 11.88 6.58
N ALA A 171 16.40 12.83 5.66
CA ALA A 171 17.01 14.14 5.80
C ALA A 171 16.43 14.93 6.99
N TRP A 172 15.11 14.87 7.21
CA TRP A 172 14.46 15.51 8.38
C TRP A 172 14.92 14.92 9.70
N HIS A 173 15.21 13.64 9.75
CA HIS A 173 15.82 13.04 10.93
C HIS A 173 17.24 13.57 11.17
N HIS A 174 18.11 13.44 10.16
CA HIS A 174 19.54 13.78 10.32
C HIS A 174 19.77 15.29 10.48
N THR A 175 18.97 16.13 9.83
CA THR A 175 19.16 17.59 9.86
C THR A 175 18.48 18.24 11.05
N TYR A 176 17.26 17.79 11.39
CA TYR A 176 16.41 18.45 12.38
C TYR A 176 16.13 17.61 13.62
N GLY A 177 16.57 16.36 13.65
CA GLY A 177 16.33 15.43 14.76
C GLY A 177 14.89 14.92 14.86
N LEU A 178 14.08 15.08 13.80
CA LEU A 178 12.70 14.56 13.81
C LEU A 178 12.69 13.05 14.06
N PRO A 179 11.89 12.54 15.02
CA PRO A 179 11.87 11.12 15.36
C PRO A 179 11.08 10.32 14.32
N VAL A 180 11.76 9.93 13.26
CA VAL A 180 11.19 9.23 12.10
C VAL A 180 11.45 7.74 12.12
N LEU A 181 10.60 6.99 11.43
CA LEU A 181 10.70 5.57 11.10
C LEU A 181 10.27 5.41 9.63
N THR A 182 10.89 4.51 8.90
CA THR A 182 10.48 4.18 7.52
C THR A 182 10.24 2.68 7.40
N THR A 183 9.22 2.27 6.65
CA THR A 183 9.03 0.87 6.27
C THR A 183 8.99 0.74 4.76
N ASN A 184 9.75 -0.20 4.19
CA ASN A 184 9.70 -0.56 2.78
C ASN A 184 9.03 -1.92 2.67
N CYS A 185 7.82 -1.96 2.10
CA CYS A 185 7.04 -3.20 2.03
C CYS A 185 7.06 -3.82 0.65
N SER A 186 6.96 -5.14 0.60
CA SER A 186 6.69 -5.90 -0.61
C SER A 186 5.25 -5.75 -1.10
N ASN A 187 4.88 -6.42 -2.21
CA ASN A 187 3.57 -6.29 -2.83
C ASN A 187 2.45 -6.76 -1.90
N ASN A 188 1.58 -5.83 -1.52
CA ASN A 188 0.46 -6.11 -0.64
C ASN A 188 -0.73 -6.69 -1.38
N TYR A 189 -1.46 -7.61 -0.74
CA TYR A 189 -2.74 -8.12 -1.20
C TYR A 189 -3.69 -8.39 -0.01
N GLY A 190 -5.00 -8.40 -0.27
CA GLY A 190 -5.98 -8.65 0.78
C GLY A 190 -7.33 -7.94 0.56
N PRO A 191 -8.18 -7.91 1.58
CA PRO A 191 -9.44 -7.17 1.60
C PRO A 191 -9.26 -5.69 1.30
N LEU A 192 -10.27 -5.06 0.67
CA LEU A 192 -10.31 -3.62 0.37
C LEU A 192 -9.29 -3.15 -0.68
N HIS A 193 -8.59 -4.06 -1.37
CA HIS A 193 -7.63 -3.69 -2.40
C HIS A 193 -8.36 -3.25 -3.67
N PHE A 194 -8.04 -2.04 -4.15
CA PHE A 194 -8.72 -1.45 -5.30
C PHE A 194 -8.51 -2.28 -6.57
N PRO A 195 -9.57 -2.57 -7.36
CA PRO A 195 -9.52 -3.56 -8.45
C PRO A 195 -8.82 -3.12 -9.74
N GLU A 196 -7.87 -2.19 -9.66
CA GLU A 196 -6.90 -1.88 -10.71
C GLU A 196 -5.59 -2.67 -10.55
N LYS A 197 -5.38 -3.31 -9.40
CA LYS A 197 -4.19 -4.12 -9.10
C LYS A 197 -4.42 -5.59 -9.46
N LEU A 198 -3.34 -6.33 -9.74
CA LEU A 198 -3.38 -7.69 -10.31
C LEU A 198 -4.42 -8.62 -9.66
N ILE A 199 -4.30 -8.87 -8.36
CA ILE A 199 -5.14 -9.87 -7.68
C ILE A 199 -6.62 -9.48 -7.70
N PRO A 200 -7.04 -8.29 -7.26
CA PRO A 200 -8.45 -7.91 -7.30
C PRO A 200 -8.99 -7.76 -8.73
N LEU A 201 -8.19 -7.27 -9.69
CA LEU A 201 -8.57 -7.20 -11.09
C LEU A 201 -8.90 -8.59 -11.65
N VAL A 202 -8.04 -9.58 -11.38
CA VAL A 202 -8.26 -10.96 -11.83
C VAL A 202 -9.54 -11.53 -11.22
N ILE A 203 -9.76 -11.37 -9.91
CA ILE A 203 -10.98 -11.86 -9.25
C ILE A 203 -12.22 -11.25 -9.90
N VAL A 204 -12.24 -9.94 -10.06
CA VAL A 204 -13.39 -9.20 -10.56
C VAL A 204 -13.66 -9.51 -12.04
N ASN A 205 -12.62 -9.55 -12.88
CA ASN A 205 -12.75 -9.90 -14.29
C ASN A 205 -13.19 -11.37 -14.48
N ALA A 206 -12.60 -12.28 -13.71
CA ALA A 206 -12.97 -13.70 -13.76
C ALA A 206 -14.47 -13.89 -13.50
N LEU A 207 -14.98 -13.30 -12.40
CA LEU A 207 -16.39 -13.37 -12.04
C LEU A 207 -17.32 -12.71 -13.08
N ALA A 208 -16.83 -11.69 -13.77
CA ALA A 208 -17.56 -10.98 -14.82
C ALA A 208 -17.45 -11.66 -16.22
N GLY A 209 -16.74 -12.79 -16.35
CA GLY A 209 -16.51 -13.46 -17.62
C GLY A 209 -15.62 -12.69 -18.60
N LYS A 210 -14.81 -11.74 -18.09
CA LYS A 210 -13.91 -10.88 -18.88
C LYS A 210 -12.52 -11.52 -19.02
N PRO A 211 -11.71 -11.11 -20.03
CA PRO A 211 -10.31 -11.51 -20.14
C PRO A 211 -9.51 -11.19 -18.88
N LEU A 212 -8.54 -12.05 -18.57
CA LEU A 212 -7.57 -11.87 -17.48
C LEU A 212 -6.23 -11.46 -18.10
N PRO A 213 -5.93 -10.15 -18.20
CA PRO A 213 -4.75 -9.68 -18.91
C PRO A 213 -3.48 -9.98 -18.10
N ILE A 214 -2.49 -10.57 -18.78
CA ILE A 214 -1.15 -10.85 -18.24
C ILE A 214 -0.13 -10.09 -19.07
N TYR A 215 0.65 -9.23 -18.44
CA TYR A 215 1.72 -8.49 -19.10
C TYR A 215 2.86 -9.43 -19.52
N GLY A 216 3.32 -9.29 -20.78
CA GLY A 216 4.44 -10.04 -21.34
C GLY A 216 4.24 -11.55 -21.21
N ASP A 217 5.21 -12.24 -20.62
CA ASP A 217 5.18 -13.69 -20.36
C ASP A 217 4.58 -14.07 -18.99
N GLY A 218 4.25 -13.08 -18.15
CA GLY A 218 3.73 -13.27 -16.80
C GLY A 218 4.75 -13.77 -15.78
N MET A 219 6.03 -13.83 -16.15
CA MET A 219 7.11 -14.39 -15.32
C MET A 219 7.79 -13.37 -14.41
N GLN A 220 7.24 -12.15 -14.30
CA GLN A 220 7.70 -11.19 -13.32
C GLN A 220 7.42 -11.72 -11.91
N VAL A 221 8.44 -11.76 -11.07
CA VAL A 221 8.38 -12.30 -9.71
C VAL A 221 8.20 -11.17 -8.70
N ARG A 222 7.30 -11.38 -7.75
CA ARG A 222 7.05 -10.46 -6.63
C ARG A 222 7.00 -11.25 -5.32
N ASP A 223 7.48 -10.62 -4.24
CA ASP A 223 7.16 -11.08 -2.89
C ASP A 223 5.77 -10.55 -2.51
N TRP A 224 4.91 -11.43 -1.97
CA TRP A 224 3.51 -11.13 -1.67
C TRP A 224 3.25 -11.13 -0.17
N LEU A 225 2.83 -9.98 0.33
CA LEU A 225 2.56 -9.72 1.75
C LEU A 225 1.06 -9.54 2.00
N TYR A 226 0.49 -10.35 2.88
CA TYR A 226 -0.91 -10.17 3.27
C TYR A 226 -1.09 -8.87 4.04
N VAL A 227 -2.09 -8.07 3.67
CA VAL A 227 -2.23 -6.68 4.16
C VAL A 227 -2.36 -6.58 5.68
N ARG A 228 -3.00 -7.55 6.35
CA ARG A 228 -3.11 -7.52 7.81
C ARG A 228 -1.78 -7.81 8.50
N ASP A 229 -0.93 -8.63 7.90
CA ASP A 229 0.44 -8.82 8.38
C ASP A 229 1.24 -7.54 8.23
N HIS A 230 1.10 -6.83 7.11
CA HIS A 230 1.72 -5.52 6.94
C HIS A 230 1.24 -4.53 8.01
N CYS A 231 -0.06 -4.45 8.30
CA CYS A 231 -0.60 -3.58 9.34
C CYS A 231 0.00 -3.92 10.73
N SER A 232 0.13 -5.21 11.05
CA SER A 232 0.75 -5.66 12.28
C SER A 232 2.24 -5.29 12.37
N ALA A 233 2.97 -5.36 11.24
CA ALA A 233 4.36 -4.91 11.15
C ALA A 233 4.49 -3.42 11.41
N ILE A 234 3.66 -2.59 10.74
CA ILE A 234 3.66 -1.13 10.93
C ILE A 234 3.38 -0.78 12.39
N ARG A 235 2.38 -1.43 13.01
CA ARG A 235 2.08 -1.25 14.44
C ARG A 235 3.30 -1.58 15.29
N ARG A 236 3.97 -2.70 15.02
CA ARG A 236 5.17 -3.11 15.76
C ARG A 236 6.34 -2.15 15.58
N VAL A 237 6.57 -1.66 14.35
CA VAL A 237 7.60 -0.65 14.07
C VAL A 237 7.29 0.68 14.77
N LEU A 238 6.03 1.12 14.76
CA LEU A 238 5.61 2.35 15.44
C LEU A 238 5.84 2.27 16.95
N GLU A 239 5.60 1.10 17.56
CA GLU A 239 5.73 0.87 19.00
C GLU A 239 7.18 0.75 19.46
N ALA A 240 8.02 0.04 18.70
CA ALA A 240 9.33 -0.42 19.18
C ALA A 240 10.48 -0.20 18.21
N GLY A 241 10.24 0.36 17.02
CA GLY A 241 11.29 0.64 16.04
C GLY A 241 12.32 1.65 16.55
N GLN A 242 13.56 1.46 16.16
CA GLN A 242 14.66 2.39 16.44
C GLN A 242 14.52 3.63 15.56
N LEU A 243 14.52 4.81 16.17
CA LEU A 243 14.37 6.08 15.45
C LEU A 243 15.48 6.31 14.43
N GLY A 244 15.10 6.79 13.27
CA GLY A 244 16.00 7.02 12.13
C GLY A 244 16.18 5.80 11.23
N GLU A 245 15.70 4.61 11.66
CA GLU A 245 15.89 3.36 10.93
C GLU A 245 14.80 3.09 9.90
N THR A 246 15.20 2.34 8.87
CA THR A 246 14.31 1.72 7.88
C THR A 246 14.16 0.24 8.21
N TYR A 247 12.93 -0.27 8.05
CA TYR A 247 12.59 -1.69 8.21
C TYR A 247 11.92 -2.22 6.96
N ASN A 248 12.52 -3.24 6.37
CA ASN A 248 11.91 -4.00 5.30
C ASN A 248 10.79 -4.90 5.84
N VAL A 249 9.65 -4.92 5.15
CA VAL A 249 8.48 -5.73 5.52
C VAL A 249 8.10 -6.63 4.35
N GLY A 250 8.43 -7.91 4.43
CA GLY A 250 8.21 -8.91 3.39
C GLY A 250 7.34 -10.07 3.82
N GLY A 251 6.73 -10.73 2.84
CA GLY A 251 5.90 -11.90 3.06
C GLY A 251 6.63 -13.23 2.98
N TRP A 252 7.88 -13.24 2.48
CA TRP A 252 8.67 -14.44 2.14
C TRP A 252 7.96 -15.35 1.10
N ASN A 253 7.15 -14.74 0.22
CA ASN A 253 6.29 -15.44 -0.73
C ASN A 253 6.58 -14.98 -2.16
N GLU A 254 7.78 -15.26 -2.68
CA GLU A 254 8.11 -14.98 -4.08
C GLU A 254 7.29 -15.86 -5.02
N LYS A 255 6.50 -15.26 -5.89
CA LYS A 255 5.67 -15.93 -6.89
C LYS A 255 5.69 -15.17 -8.21
N ALA A 256 5.69 -15.89 -9.33
CA ALA A 256 5.48 -15.28 -10.64
C ALA A 256 4.01 -14.82 -10.81
N ASN A 257 3.80 -13.73 -11.51
CA ASN A 257 2.46 -13.17 -11.71
C ASN A 257 1.48 -14.20 -12.32
N ILE A 258 1.93 -15.01 -13.28
CA ILE A 258 1.11 -16.06 -13.89
C ILE A 258 0.67 -17.13 -12.87
N ASP A 259 1.52 -17.48 -11.90
CA ASP A 259 1.19 -18.46 -10.86
C ASP A 259 0.14 -17.90 -9.89
N ILE A 260 0.21 -16.59 -9.59
CA ILE A 260 -0.81 -15.89 -8.81
C ILE A 260 -2.17 -15.98 -9.52
N VAL A 261 -2.20 -15.64 -10.82
CA VAL A 261 -3.45 -15.66 -11.59
C VAL A 261 -4.04 -17.07 -11.65
N LYS A 262 -3.23 -18.10 -11.91
CA LYS A 262 -3.67 -19.49 -11.90
C LYS A 262 -4.19 -19.92 -10.53
N THR A 263 -3.53 -19.50 -9.44
CA THR A 263 -3.99 -19.80 -8.08
C THR A 263 -5.35 -19.16 -7.79
N VAL A 264 -5.54 -17.91 -8.17
CA VAL A 264 -6.85 -17.23 -8.03
C VAL A 264 -7.93 -17.94 -8.85
N CYS A 265 -7.64 -18.32 -10.10
CA CYS A 265 -8.58 -19.07 -10.93
C CYS A 265 -8.97 -20.40 -10.29
N SER A 266 -8.00 -21.17 -9.78
CA SER A 266 -8.26 -22.45 -9.11
C SER A 266 -9.12 -22.28 -7.85
N LEU A 267 -8.89 -21.24 -7.07
CA LEU A 267 -9.71 -20.92 -5.89
C LEU A 267 -11.14 -20.52 -6.29
N LEU A 268 -11.31 -19.80 -7.39
CA LEU A 268 -12.63 -19.45 -7.90
C LEU A 268 -13.36 -20.68 -8.45
N ASP A 269 -12.66 -21.58 -9.16
CA ASP A 269 -13.23 -22.85 -9.63
C ASP A 269 -13.75 -23.70 -8.46
N GLU A 270 -13.05 -23.69 -7.32
CA GLU A 270 -13.46 -24.38 -6.08
C GLU A 270 -14.64 -23.67 -5.38
N LEU A 271 -14.53 -22.37 -5.15
CA LEU A 271 -15.43 -21.61 -4.26
C LEU A 271 -16.69 -21.11 -4.98
N ARG A 272 -16.62 -20.87 -6.27
CA ARG A 272 -17.70 -20.36 -7.11
C ARG A 272 -17.54 -20.83 -8.56
N PRO A 273 -17.74 -22.11 -8.85
CA PRO A 273 -17.57 -22.67 -10.20
C PRO A 273 -18.47 -21.96 -11.21
N ARG A 274 -17.99 -21.84 -12.44
CA ARG A 274 -18.72 -21.23 -13.55
C ARG A 274 -19.92 -22.08 -13.96
N ALA A 275 -21.01 -21.42 -14.31
CA ALA A 275 -22.24 -22.10 -14.75
C ALA A 275 -22.07 -22.89 -16.08
N ASP A 276 -21.11 -22.48 -16.93
CA ASP A 276 -20.80 -23.16 -18.20
C ASP A 276 -19.85 -24.36 -18.06
N GLY A 277 -19.41 -24.66 -16.83
CA GLY A 277 -18.51 -25.77 -16.50
C GLY A 277 -17.05 -25.57 -16.93
N LYS A 278 -16.68 -24.42 -17.47
CA LYS A 278 -15.32 -24.10 -17.88
C LYS A 278 -14.48 -23.62 -16.69
N ALA A 279 -13.16 -23.78 -16.78
CA ALA A 279 -12.24 -23.25 -15.80
C ALA A 279 -12.06 -21.73 -16.00
N TYR A 280 -11.91 -20.98 -14.90
CA TYR A 280 -11.60 -19.55 -14.97
C TYR A 280 -10.25 -19.26 -15.65
N ALA A 281 -9.30 -20.19 -15.58
CA ALA A 281 -8.02 -20.09 -16.27
C ALA A 281 -8.13 -19.97 -17.80
N GLU A 282 -9.24 -20.41 -18.42
CA GLU A 282 -9.49 -20.26 -19.85
C GLU A 282 -9.68 -18.77 -20.27
N GLN A 283 -9.90 -17.87 -19.30
CA GLN A 283 -10.02 -16.43 -19.55
C GLN A 283 -8.66 -15.71 -19.60
N ILE A 284 -7.54 -16.40 -19.30
CA ILE A 284 -6.20 -15.81 -19.32
C ILE A 284 -5.85 -15.35 -20.75
N THR A 285 -5.40 -14.11 -20.88
CA THR A 285 -4.92 -13.53 -22.13
C THR A 285 -3.59 -12.81 -21.89
N TYR A 286 -2.68 -12.88 -22.86
CA TYR A 286 -1.40 -12.18 -22.77
C TYR A 286 -1.49 -10.85 -23.54
N VAL A 287 -0.98 -9.79 -22.94
CA VAL A 287 -0.93 -8.45 -23.49
C VAL A 287 0.52 -7.95 -23.58
N THR A 288 0.74 -6.86 -24.35
CA THR A 288 2.06 -6.24 -24.43
C THR A 288 2.59 -5.87 -23.05
N ASP A 289 3.88 -6.08 -22.81
CA ASP A 289 4.49 -5.72 -21.53
C ASP A 289 4.64 -4.20 -21.39
N ARG A 290 4.57 -3.69 -20.17
CA ARG A 290 4.70 -2.25 -19.91
C ARG A 290 6.16 -1.81 -19.89
N PRO A 291 6.47 -0.55 -20.24
CA PRO A 291 7.81 0.01 -20.10
C PRO A 291 8.29 -0.02 -18.66
N GLY A 292 9.59 -0.32 -18.45
CA GLY A 292 10.19 -0.33 -17.10
C GLY A 292 9.63 -1.40 -16.17
N HIS A 293 9.15 -2.53 -16.71
CA HIS A 293 8.60 -3.61 -15.91
C HIS A 293 9.71 -4.46 -15.29
N ASP A 294 10.04 -4.18 -14.05
CA ASP A 294 11.07 -4.90 -13.29
C ASP A 294 10.81 -6.39 -13.23
N ARG A 295 11.86 -7.19 -13.42
CA ARG A 295 11.73 -8.65 -13.52
C ARG A 295 11.48 -9.33 -12.19
N ARG A 296 12.15 -8.91 -11.12
CA ARG A 296 12.02 -9.55 -9.81
C ARG A 296 12.18 -8.53 -8.69
N TYR A 297 11.26 -8.59 -7.73
CA TYR A 297 11.39 -8.00 -6.41
C TYR A 297 11.38 -9.10 -5.35
N ALA A 298 12.33 -9.04 -4.45
CA ALA A 298 12.37 -9.88 -3.26
C ALA A 298 12.97 -9.06 -2.13
N ILE A 299 12.37 -9.12 -0.95
CA ILE A 299 12.75 -8.30 0.19
C ILE A 299 13.17 -9.17 1.37
N ASP A 300 14.23 -8.76 2.05
CA ASP A 300 14.75 -9.42 3.24
C ASP A 300 14.23 -8.70 4.49
N ALA A 301 13.30 -9.30 5.20
CA ALA A 301 12.70 -8.76 6.43
C ALA A 301 13.37 -9.28 7.72
N ARG A 302 14.57 -9.90 7.66
CA ARG A 302 15.25 -10.46 8.84
C ARG A 302 15.63 -9.42 9.87
N LYS A 303 15.85 -8.15 9.49
CA LYS A 303 16.08 -7.05 10.44
C LYS A 303 14.87 -6.86 11.36
N LEU A 304 13.68 -6.77 10.76
CA LEU A 304 12.42 -6.63 11.49
C LEU A 304 12.17 -7.82 12.43
N GLU A 305 12.44 -9.04 11.96
CA GLU A 305 12.36 -10.24 12.79
C GLU A 305 13.34 -10.21 13.96
N ARG A 306 14.63 -9.94 13.69
CA ARG A 306 15.70 -9.96 14.68
C ARG A 306 15.52 -8.88 15.74
N GLU A 307 15.16 -7.66 15.34
CA GLU A 307 15.12 -6.50 16.24
C GLU A 307 13.78 -6.32 16.94
N LEU A 308 12.69 -6.64 16.27
CA LEU A 308 11.36 -6.38 16.77
C LEU A 308 10.52 -7.66 17.00
N GLY A 309 11.05 -8.84 16.66
CA GLY A 309 10.37 -10.13 16.85
C GLY A 309 9.15 -10.34 15.97
N TRP A 310 9.01 -9.57 14.88
CA TRP A 310 7.86 -9.68 13.99
C TRP A 310 8.11 -10.69 12.86
N LYS A 311 7.07 -11.48 12.55
CA LYS A 311 6.99 -12.37 11.38
C LYS A 311 5.58 -12.30 10.80
N PRO A 312 5.40 -12.51 9.47
CA PRO A 312 4.07 -12.67 8.91
C PRO A 312 3.37 -13.90 9.52
N ALA A 313 2.09 -13.77 9.80
CA ALA A 313 1.26 -14.85 10.32
C ALA A 313 0.64 -15.71 9.21
N GLU A 314 0.45 -15.12 8.01
CA GLU A 314 -0.16 -15.80 6.87
C GLU A 314 0.90 -16.30 5.89
N THR A 315 0.69 -17.52 5.36
CA THR A 315 1.35 -17.93 4.13
C THR A 315 0.59 -17.35 2.93
N PHE A 316 1.20 -17.39 1.74
CA PHE A 316 0.48 -16.96 0.53
C PHE A 316 -0.82 -17.75 0.33
N GLU A 317 -0.79 -19.05 0.54
CA GLU A 317 -1.94 -19.94 0.33
C GLU A 317 -3.10 -19.61 1.28
N THR A 318 -2.82 -19.33 2.55
CA THR A 318 -3.85 -18.96 3.53
C THR A 318 -4.39 -17.56 3.28
N GLY A 319 -3.52 -16.59 3.00
CA GLY A 319 -3.88 -15.21 2.74
C GLY A 319 -4.67 -15.02 1.45
N ILE A 320 -4.26 -15.69 0.35
CA ILE A 320 -4.97 -15.57 -0.93
C ILE A 320 -6.37 -16.18 -0.88
N ARG A 321 -6.56 -17.29 -0.18
CA ARG A 321 -7.88 -17.88 0.05
C ARG A 321 -8.79 -16.93 0.80
N LYS A 322 -8.30 -16.31 1.89
CA LYS A 322 -9.05 -15.29 2.65
C LYS A 322 -9.40 -14.09 1.77
N THR A 323 -8.49 -13.69 0.89
CA THR A 323 -8.72 -12.59 -0.05
C THR A 323 -9.85 -12.92 -1.02
N VAL A 324 -9.78 -14.06 -1.72
CA VAL A 324 -10.84 -14.49 -2.66
C VAL A 324 -12.18 -14.60 -1.94
N GLN A 325 -12.22 -15.23 -0.76
CA GLN A 325 -13.45 -15.36 0.04
C GLN A 325 -14.03 -13.99 0.41
N TRP A 326 -13.18 -13.01 0.74
CA TRP A 326 -13.64 -11.67 1.06
C TRP A 326 -14.31 -11.01 -0.15
N TYR A 327 -13.72 -11.07 -1.35
CA TYR A 327 -14.33 -10.51 -2.57
C TYR A 327 -15.67 -11.20 -2.91
N LEU A 328 -15.77 -12.52 -2.72
CA LEU A 328 -17.00 -13.26 -2.94
C LEU A 328 -18.11 -12.88 -1.93
N ALA A 329 -17.73 -12.53 -0.71
CA ALA A 329 -18.66 -12.13 0.37
C ALA A 329 -19.06 -10.64 0.32
N ASN A 330 -18.37 -9.79 -0.47
CA ASN A 330 -18.60 -8.34 -0.53
C ASN A 330 -18.91 -7.83 -1.95
N PRO A 331 -19.91 -8.41 -2.65
CA PRO A 331 -20.20 -8.04 -4.05
C PRO A 331 -20.71 -6.60 -4.20
N GLU A 332 -21.38 -6.05 -3.19
CA GLU A 332 -21.85 -4.66 -3.21
C GLU A 332 -20.68 -3.68 -3.17
N TRP A 333 -19.70 -3.90 -2.30
CA TRP A 333 -18.47 -3.12 -2.26
C TRP A 333 -17.75 -3.15 -3.61
N VAL A 334 -17.64 -4.35 -4.21
CA VAL A 334 -17.01 -4.52 -5.53
C VAL A 334 -17.77 -3.72 -6.60
N ALA A 335 -19.10 -3.75 -6.61
CA ALA A 335 -19.92 -3.02 -7.57
C ALA A 335 -19.77 -1.50 -7.41
N HIS A 336 -19.72 -1.00 -6.18
CA HIS A 336 -19.55 0.44 -5.89
C HIS A 336 -18.18 0.93 -6.32
N VAL A 337 -17.12 0.21 -5.99
CA VAL A 337 -15.75 0.57 -6.41
C VAL A 337 -15.57 0.54 -7.93
N GLN A 338 -16.30 -0.31 -8.64
CA GLN A 338 -16.27 -0.38 -10.11
C GLN A 338 -17.09 0.71 -10.81
N SER A 339 -17.90 1.49 -10.09
CA SER A 339 -18.67 2.59 -10.66
C SER A 339 -17.82 3.86 -10.84
N GLY A 340 -17.92 4.56 -11.99
CA GLY A 340 -17.24 5.84 -12.24
C GLY A 340 -15.81 5.74 -12.79
N ALA A 341 -14.92 6.59 -12.34
CA ALA A 341 -13.58 6.84 -12.92
C ALA A 341 -12.68 5.60 -13.12
N TYR A 342 -12.91 4.52 -12.35
CA TYR A 342 -12.21 3.26 -12.52
C TYR A 342 -12.46 2.62 -13.89
N ARG A 343 -13.71 2.62 -14.37
CA ARG A 343 -14.07 1.99 -15.67
C ARG A 343 -13.37 2.65 -16.83
N ASP A 344 -13.35 3.98 -16.83
CA ASP A 344 -12.73 4.76 -17.90
C ASP A 344 -11.23 4.49 -17.99
N TRP A 345 -10.58 4.37 -16.81
CA TRP A 345 -9.14 4.08 -16.76
C TRP A 345 -8.83 2.65 -17.23
N VAL A 346 -9.55 1.63 -16.74
CA VAL A 346 -9.35 0.22 -17.17
C VAL A 346 -9.58 0.07 -18.67
N GLN A 347 -10.59 0.73 -19.21
CA GLN A 347 -10.85 0.72 -20.65
C GLN A 347 -9.65 1.30 -21.41
N LYS A 348 -9.15 2.45 -21.00
CA LYS A 348 -7.98 3.09 -21.63
C LYS A 348 -6.72 2.21 -21.57
N GLN A 349 -6.45 1.61 -20.41
CA GLN A 349 -5.24 0.81 -20.17
C GLN A 349 -5.21 -0.50 -20.95
N TYR A 350 -6.36 -1.19 -21.10
CA TYR A 350 -6.38 -2.56 -21.64
C TYR A 350 -7.10 -2.74 -22.98
N THR A 351 -7.75 -1.68 -23.51
CA THR A 351 -8.40 -1.75 -24.84
C THR A 351 -7.72 -0.91 -25.89
N ASP A 352 -7.16 0.26 -25.55
CA ASP A 352 -6.49 1.13 -26.52
C ASP A 352 -5.11 0.62 -26.92
N GLU A 353 -4.41 -0.13 -26.02
CA GLU A 353 -3.12 -0.78 -26.33
C GLU A 353 -3.24 -2.04 -27.22
N ALA A 354 -4.40 -2.65 -27.32
CA ALA A 354 -4.63 -3.79 -28.23
C ALA A 354 -4.74 -3.36 -29.71
N SER A 355 -4.70 -2.05 -29.98
CA SER A 355 -4.89 -1.46 -31.32
C SER A 355 -3.65 -0.75 -31.86
N ALA A 356 -2.52 -0.77 -31.18
CA ALA A 356 -1.23 -0.23 -31.58
C ALA A 356 -0.20 -1.35 -31.79
#